data_9bbab6e84be185df6ce79d0509c62450
#
_entry.id   9bbab6e84be185df6ce79d0509c62450
#
_cell.length_a   1.000
_cell.length_b   1.000
_cell.length_c   1.000
_cell.angle_alpha   90.00
_cell.angle_beta   90.00
_cell.angle_gamma   90.00
#
_symmetry.space_group_name_H-M   'P 1'
#
loop_
_entity.id
_entity.type
_entity.pdbx_description
1 polymer ?
#
loop_
_entity_poly.entity_id
_entity_poly.type
_entity_poly.pdbx_seq_one_letter_code
_entity_poly.pdbx_strand_id
1 'polypeptide(L)'
;MVLMPTDQPPIQIDFTPRFQRDLRDLAKRYRRIRSDLQSLIEQLQVGELPGDRIAGVNYTVYKVRLKNSDIQKGKSGGYRVIYYVKAANRIILATIYSKSDRIDVEADVIQDAIAQYEEQALPVDDG
;
A
#
# COMPACT_ATOMS: atom_id res chain seq x y z
N MET A 1 36.48 2.44 -7.38
CA MET A 1 35.80 2.61 -7.39
C MET A 1 34.79 2.28 -7.03
N VAL A 2 34.32 2.29 -6.84
CA VAL A 2 33.42 2.09 -6.30
C VAL A 2 32.36 1.83 -6.74
N LEU A 3 31.81 1.22 -6.70
CA LEU A 3 30.84 0.88 -7.10
C LEU A 3 29.82 1.00 -6.49
N MET A 4 28.98 1.22 -6.76
CA MET A 4 27.98 1.45 -6.21
C MET A 4 27.15 0.51 -6.15
N PRO A 5 26.86 0.20 -5.34
CA PRO A 5 26.01 -0.78 -5.08
C PRO A 5 24.72 -0.56 -5.50
N THR A 6 24.44 0.49 -5.69
CA THR A 6 23.23 0.78 -5.91
C THR A 6 22.82 0.54 -7.17
N ASP A 7 23.27 -0.33 -7.83
CA ASP A 7 22.82 -0.59 -9.05
C ASP A 7 21.53 -1.24 -9.04
N GLN A 8 20.96 -1.60 -7.92
CA GLN A 8 19.67 -2.19 -7.93
C GLN A 8 18.64 -1.17 -8.23
N PRO A 9 17.73 -1.40 -9.16
CA PRO A 9 16.67 -0.44 -9.40
C PRO A 9 15.74 -0.38 -8.20
N PRO A 10 15.03 0.72 -8.02
CA PRO A 10 14.07 0.82 -6.93
C PRO A 10 12.99 -0.25 -7.08
N ILE A 11 12.43 -0.66 -5.96
CA ILE A 11 11.36 -1.61 -5.96
C ILE A 11 10.16 -0.98 -6.63
N GLN A 12 9.51 -1.72 -7.51
CA GLN A 12 8.37 -1.22 -8.24
C GLN A 12 7.13 -1.25 -7.35
N ILE A 13 6.38 -0.15 -7.33
CA ILE A 13 5.19 -0.04 -6.50
C ILE A 13 3.98 0.08 -7.42
N ASP A 14 3.01 -0.79 -7.22
CA ASP A 14 1.77 -0.76 -7.97
C ASP A 14 0.60 -0.59 -7.00
N PHE A 15 -0.59 -0.36 -7.53
CA PHE A 15 -1.78 -0.14 -6.74
C PHE A 15 -2.90 -1.04 -7.24
N THR A 16 -3.69 -1.59 -6.34
CA THR A 16 -4.87 -2.33 -6.76
C THR A 16 -5.95 -1.33 -7.20
N PRO A 17 -6.92 -1.77 -7.98
CA PRO A 17 -8.07 -0.91 -8.29
C PRO A 17 -8.79 -0.42 -7.04
N ARG A 18 -8.89 -1.26 -6.02
CA ARG A 18 -9.52 -0.85 -4.78
C ARG A 18 -8.74 0.26 -4.10
N PHE A 19 -7.40 0.14 -4.05
CA PHE A 19 -6.57 1.18 -3.45
C PHE A 19 -6.76 2.51 -4.18
N GLN A 20 -6.78 2.47 -5.49
CA GLN A 20 -6.92 3.69 -6.28
C GLN A 20 -8.26 4.36 -6.01
N ARG A 21 -9.33 3.58 -5.90
CA ARG A 21 -10.65 4.12 -5.61
C ARG A 21 -10.69 4.73 -4.21
N ASP A 22 -10.16 4.00 -3.23
CA ASP A 22 -10.17 4.47 -1.85
C ASP A 22 -9.33 5.73 -1.70
N LEU A 23 -8.19 5.77 -2.38
CA LEU A 23 -7.34 6.96 -2.35
C LEU A 23 -8.06 8.17 -2.93
N ARG A 24 -8.75 7.96 -4.04
CA ARG A 24 -9.50 9.05 -4.66
C ARG A 24 -10.59 9.58 -3.73
N ASP A 25 -11.29 8.68 -3.06
CA ASP A 25 -12.35 9.08 -2.15
C ASP A 25 -11.80 9.82 -0.94
N LEU A 26 -10.71 9.35 -0.39
CA LEU A 26 -10.10 10.02 0.76
C LEU A 26 -9.51 11.36 0.38
N ALA A 27 -8.99 11.48 -0.83
CA ALA A 27 -8.39 12.73 -1.28
C ALA A 27 -9.41 13.87 -1.37
N LYS A 28 -10.69 13.55 -1.45
CA LYS A 28 -11.71 14.58 -1.45
C LYS A 28 -11.81 15.27 -0.09
N ARG A 29 -11.49 14.56 0.98
CA ARG A 29 -11.52 15.13 2.32
C ARG A 29 -10.17 15.55 2.82
N TYR A 30 -9.12 14.86 2.42
CA TYR A 30 -7.78 15.07 2.94
C TYR A 30 -6.85 15.43 1.80
N ARG A 31 -6.61 16.72 1.62
CA ARG A 31 -5.86 17.19 0.47
C ARG A 31 -4.43 16.75 0.42
N ARG A 32 -3.85 16.44 1.57
CA ARG A 32 -2.44 16.07 1.63
C ARG A 32 -2.19 14.58 1.64
N ILE A 33 -3.23 13.79 1.36
CA ILE A 33 -3.07 12.35 1.46
C ILE A 33 -1.99 11.81 0.53
N ARG A 34 -1.88 12.36 -0.67
CA ARG A 34 -0.86 11.86 -1.60
C ARG A 34 0.54 12.22 -1.14
N SER A 35 0.69 13.38 -0.53
CA SER A 35 1.96 13.77 0.05
C SER A 35 2.30 12.87 1.23
N ASP A 36 1.31 12.57 2.08
CA ASP A 36 1.54 11.68 3.20
C ASP A 36 1.90 10.27 2.73
N LEU A 37 1.26 9.81 1.66
CA LEU A 37 1.52 8.49 1.12
C LEU A 37 2.91 8.40 0.50
N GLN A 38 3.41 9.50 -0.03
CA GLN A 38 4.70 9.50 -0.71
C GLN A 38 5.83 9.04 0.20
N SER A 39 5.78 9.41 1.47
CA SER A 39 6.83 8.99 2.39
C SER A 39 6.86 7.47 2.55
N LEU A 40 5.70 6.83 2.55
CA LEU A 40 5.63 5.38 2.63
C LEU A 40 6.15 4.76 1.34
N ILE A 41 5.76 5.31 0.20
CA ILE A 41 6.22 4.79 -1.08
C ILE A 41 7.75 4.83 -1.14
N GLU A 42 8.35 5.90 -0.67
CA GLU A 42 9.82 6.01 -0.68
C GLU A 42 10.47 4.96 0.22
N GLN A 43 9.87 4.69 1.37
CA GLN A 43 10.39 3.65 2.23
C GLN A 43 10.33 2.28 1.55
N LEU A 44 9.22 2.00 0.90
CA LEU A 44 9.05 0.71 0.23
C LEU A 44 10.01 0.58 -0.95
N GLN A 45 10.27 1.69 -1.63
CA GLN A 45 11.16 1.65 -2.81
C GLN A 45 12.60 1.31 -2.46
N VAL A 46 13.02 1.63 -1.24
CA VAL A 46 14.38 1.29 -0.82
C VAL A 46 14.43 -0.01 -0.03
N GLY A 47 13.34 -0.76 0.02
CA GLY A 47 13.36 -2.08 0.61
C GLY A 47 12.91 -2.19 2.03
N GLU A 48 12.44 -1.10 2.64
CA GLU A 48 11.91 -1.16 3.98
C GLU A 48 10.50 -1.71 3.95
N LEU A 49 10.16 -2.53 4.93
CA LEU A 49 8.83 -3.12 5.02
C LEU A 49 8.21 -2.75 6.37
N PRO A 50 7.78 -1.49 6.51
CA PRO A 50 7.25 -1.05 7.81
C PRO A 50 5.91 -1.68 8.12
N GLY A 51 5.56 -1.72 9.38
CA GLY A 51 4.27 -2.25 9.82
C GLY A 51 4.35 -3.68 10.25
N ASP A 52 3.19 -4.29 10.43
CA ASP A 52 3.09 -5.63 10.95
C ASP A 52 2.51 -6.59 9.94
N ARG A 53 3.05 -7.77 9.90
CA ARG A 53 2.56 -8.81 9.00
C ARG A 53 1.15 -9.22 9.41
N ILE A 54 0.27 -9.41 8.44
CA ILE A 54 -1.10 -9.84 8.71
C ILE A 54 -1.24 -11.32 8.42
N ALA A 55 -1.77 -12.05 9.40
CA ALA A 55 -2.04 -13.47 9.23
C ALA A 55 -3.44 -13.66 8.65
N GLY A 56 -3.74 -14.84 8.18
CA GLY A 56 -5.08 -15.17 7.71
C GLY A 56 -5.39 -14.77 6.30
N VAL A 57 -4.37 -14.33 5.57
CA VAL A 57 -4.52 -13.97 4.16
C VAL A 57 -3.56 -14.82 3.38
N ASN A 58 -3.96 -15.25 2.19
CA ASN A 58 -3.11 -16.13 1.38
C ASN A 58 -1.93 -15.44 0.72
N TYR A 59 -1.71 -14.20 1.02
CA TYR A 59 -0.64 -13.41 0.44
C TYR A 59 0.23 -12.86 1.55
N THR A 60 1.44 -12.44 1.23
CA THR A 60 2.32 -11.80 2.20
C THR A 60 1.96 -10.33 2.28
N VAL A 61 1.21 -9.97 3.31
CA VAL A 61 0.71 -8.60 3.44
C VAL A 61 1.09 -8.00 4.80
N TYR A 62 1.22 -6.69 4.79
CA TYR A 62 1.57 -5.91 5.98
C TYR A 62 0.58 -4.78 6.14
N LYS A 63 0.35 -4.38 7.38
CA LYS A 63 -0.49 -3.22 7.69
C LYS A 63 0.40 -2.19 8.37
N VAL A 64 0.40 -0.97 7.86
CA VAL A 64 1.24 0.08 8.40
C VAL A 64 0.40 1.33 8.66
N ARG A 65 0.77 2.06 9.70
CA ARG A 65 0.13 3.32 10.03
C ARG A 65 0.76 4.43 9.22
N LEU A 66 -0.07 5.36 8.78
CA LEU A 66 0.39 6.49 8.02
C LEU A 66 -0.23 7.75 8.62
N LYS A 67 0.61 8.73 8.89
CA LYS A 67 0.15 9.97 9.49
C LYS A 67 -0.76 10.72 8.53
N ASN A 68 -1.79 11.34 9.06
CA ASN A 68 -2.66 12.21 8.28
C ASN A 68 -2.30 13.65 8.64
N SER A 69 -1.58 14.34 7.76
CA SER A 69 -1.11 15.68 8.05
C SER A 69 -2.21 16.74 7.92
N ASP A 70 -3.38 16.36 7.43
CA ASP A 70 -4.51 17.28 7.37
C ASP A 70 -5.23 17.41 8.71
N ILE A 71 -4.98 16.51 9.66
CA ILE A 71 -5.59 16.62 10.97
C ILE A 71 -4.51 16.73 12.01
N GLN A 72 -4.80 17.49 13.06
CA GLN A 72 -3.79 17.72 14.04
C GLN A 72 -3.92 16.83 15.20
N LYS A 73 -4.84 15.93 15.23
CA LYS A 73 -4.98 15.10 16.32
C LYS A 73 -3.96 14.07 16.22
N GLY A 74 -3.42 13.63 17.12
CA GLY A 74 -2.34 12.81 17.12
C GLY A 74 -2.49 11.51 16.40
N LYS A 75 -1.76 10.51 16.78
CA LYS A 75 -1.60 9.37 16.02
C LYS A 75 -2.78 8.54 15.78
N SER A 76 -3.80 8.66 16.59
CA SER A 76 -4.95 7.81 16.44
C SER A 76 -5.75 8.15 15.21
N GLY A 77 -5.53 9.31 14.62
CA GLY A 77 -6.33 9.71 13.49
C GLY A 77 -5.72 9.46 12.13
N GLY A 78 -4.70 8.69 12.04
CA GLY A 78 -4.04 8.50 10.76
C GLY A 78 -4.74 7.52 9.85
N TYR A 79 -4.04 7.16 8.79
CA TYR A 79 -4.51 6.15 7.85
C TYR A 79 -3.89 4.80 8.18
N ARG A 80 -4.48 3.76 7.62
CA ARG A 80 -3.87 2.45 7.61
C ARG A 80 -3.73 2.04 6.16
N VAL A 81 -2.54 1.58 5.80
CA VAL A 81 -2.27 1.10 4.45
C VAL A 81 -1.92 -0.37 4.54
N ILE A 82 -2.53 -1.17 3.68
CA ILE A 82 -2.21 -2.59 3.60
C ILE A 82 -1.53 -2.81 2.27
N TYR A 83 -0.35 -3.40 2.30
CA TYR A 83 0.39 -3.66 1.08
C TYR A 83 0.82 -5.12 1.00
N TYR A 84 0.99 -5.57 -0.24
CA TYR A 84 1.28 -6.95 -0.57
C TYR A 84 2.68 -7.01 -1.16
N VAL A 85 3.52 -7.87 -0.62
CA VAL A 85 4.87 -8.06 -1.12
C VAL A 85 4.80 -9.20 -2.11
N LYS A 86 4.73 -8.87 -3.39
CA LYS A 86 4.57 -9.87 -4.43
C LYS A 86 5.88 -10.54 -4.76
N ALA A 87 6.96 -9.80 -4.74
CA ALA A 87 8.29 -10.31 -5.04
C ALA A 87 9.29 -9.38 -4.38
N ALA A 88 10.55 -9.76 -4.38
CA ALA A 88 11.59 -8.96 -3.75
C ALA A 88 11.67 -7.55 -4.35
N ASN A 89 11.24 -7.39 -5.59
CA ASN A 89 11.33 -6.10 -6.26
C ASN A 89 9.96 -5.55 -6.66
N ARG A 90 8.88 -6.05 -6.06
CA ARG A 90 7.55 -5.59 -6.45
C ARG A 90 6.59 -5.61 -5.28
N ILE A 91 6.00 -4.45 -5.00
CA ILE A 91 5.05 -4.29 -3.91
C ILE A 91 3.79 -3.66 -4.46
N ILE A 92 2.64 -4.14 -3.99
CA ILE A 92 1.35 -3.64 -4.45
C ILE A 92 0.60 -3.09 -3.25
N LEU A 93 0.18 -1.83 -3.32
CA LEU A 93 -0.63 -1.23 -2.27
C LEU A 93 -2.06 -1.72 -2.46
N ALA A 94 -2.58 -2.43 -1.48
CA ALA A 94 -3.84 -3.15 -1.64
C ALA A 94 -5.05 -2.35 -1.18
N THR A 95 -5.00 -1.74 -0.01
CA THR A 95 -6.10 -0.92 0.48
C THR A 95 -5.56 0.22 1.34
N ILE A 96 -6.34 1.28 1.47
CA ILE A 96 -6.04 2.37 2.38
C ILE A 96 -7.34 2.82 3.00
N TYR A 97 -7.34 3.10 4.28
CA TYR A 97 -8.53 3.61 4.95
C TYR A 97 -8.13 4.55 6.11
N SER A 98 -9.06 5.40 6.47
CA SER A 98 -8.85 6.30 7.59
C SER A 98 -9.28 5.59 8.86
N LYS A 99 -8.45 5.67 9.89
CA LYS A 99 -8.76 5.02 11.15
C LYS A 99 -10.05 5.58 11.76
N SER A 100 -10.39 6.81 11.46
CA SER A 100 -11.62 7.37 11.98
C SER A 100 -12.85 6.82 11.27
N ASP A 101 -12.70 6.28 10.06
CA ASP A 101 -13.82 5.73 9.32
C ASP A 101 -14.06 4.26 9.65
N ARG A 102 -13.02 3.52 9.95
CA ARG A 102 -13.15 2.12 10.29
C ARG A 102 -11.98 1.68 11.12
N ILE A 103 -12.23 0.67 11.94
CA ILE A 103 -11.20 0.19 12.83
C ILE A 103 -10.26 -0.75 12.10
N ASP A 104 -10.78 -1.53 11.22
CA ASP A 104 -9.98 -2.54 10.54
C ASP A 104 -10.65 -2.94 9.24
N VAL A 105 -9.94 -3.73 8.45
CA VAL A 105 -10.44 -4.27 7.20
C VAL A 105 -10.34 -5.78 7.30
N GLU A 106 -11.40 -6.46 6.91
CA GLU A 106 -11.43 -7.90 7.04
C GLU A 106 -10.52 -8.59 6.05
N ALA A 107 -10.06 -9.77 6.43
CA ALA A 107 -9.10 -10.50 5.62
C ALA A 107 -9.62 -10.78 4.20
N ASP A 108 -10.90 -11.09 4.06
CA ASP A 108 -11.41 -11.39 2.73
C ASP A 108 -11.47 -10.15 1.85
N VAL A 109 -11.63 -8.96 2.41
CA VAL A 109 -11.56 -7.74 1.63
C VAL A 109 -10.15 -7.57 1.06
N ILE A 110 -9.14 -7.83 1.89
CA ILE A 110 -7.76 -7.73 1.45
C ILE A 110 -7.48 -8.76 0.36
N GLN A 111 -7.92 -9.97 0.58
CA GLN A 111 -7.70 -11.04 -0.37
C GLN A 111 -8.36 -10.75 -1.70
N ASP A 112 -9.58 -10.24 -1.68
CA ASP A 112 -10.29 -9.91 -2.91
C ASP A 112 -9.61 -8.77 -3.66
N ALA A 113 -9.10 -7.77 -2.95
CA ALA A 113 -8.42 -6.65 -3.60
C ALA A 113 -7.17 -7.13 -4.33
N ILE A 114 -6.41 -8.02 -3.69
CA ILE A 114 -5.19 -8.54 -4.31
C ILE A 114 -5.55 -9.49 -5.46
N ALA A 115 -6.56 -10.33 -5.27
CA ALA A 115 -6.96 -11.26 -6.31
C ALA A 115 -7.42 -10.52 -7.55
N GLN A 116 -8.15 -9.44 -7.37
CA GLN A 116 -8.60 -8.63 -8.48
C GLN A 116 -7.41 -8.00 -9.22
N TYR A 117 -6.42 -7.53 -8.48
CA TYR A 117 -5.22 -6.98 -9.09
C TYR A 117 -4.49 -8.06 -9.88
N GLU A 118 -4.35 -9.25 -9.31
CA GLU A 118 -3.64 -10.32 -9.97
C GLU A 118 -4.34 -10.74 -11.26
N GLU A 119 -5.65 -10.74 -11.24
CA GLU A 119 -6.41 -11.07 -12.41
C GLU A 119 -6.19 -10.07 -13.54
N GLN A 120 -6.17 -8.80 -13.20
CA GLN A 120 -5.97 -7.75 -14.18
C GLN A 120 -4.52 -7.67 -14.65
N ALA A 121 -3.60 -8.12 -13.83
CA ALA A 121 -2.20 -8.05 -14.18
C ALA A 121 -1.75 -9.22 -15.03
N LEU A 122 -2.58 -10.24 -15.22
CA LEU A 122 -2.19 -11.36 -16.05
C LEU A 122 -2.09 -10.90 -17.49
N PRO A 123 -1.13 -11.40 -18.23
CA PRO A 123 -0.99 -11.01 -19.62
C PRO A 123 -2.22 -11.46 -20.38
N VAL A 124 -2.61 -10.65 -21.32
CA VAL A 124 -3.70 -11.02 -22.16
C VAL A 124 -3.23 -12.13 -23.04
N ASP A 125 -3.97 -13.20 -23.02
CA ASP A 125 -3.57 -14.28 -23.80
C ASP A 125 -4.17 -14.15 -25.13
N ASP A 126 -3.45 -13.80 -26.08
CA ASP A 126 -3.97 -13.61 -27.29
C ASP A 126 -4.05 -14.77 -28.03
N GLY A 127 -3.79 -15.66 -27.55
CA GLY A 127 -3.95 -16.87 -28.17
C GLY A 127 -3.55 -17.45 -28.95
#